data_362b178805ae7453ed6ee6783cd012b1
#
_entry.id   362b178805ae7453ed6ee6783cd012b1
#
_cell.length_a   1.000
_cell.length_b   1.000
_cell.length_c   1.000
_cell.angle_alpha   90.00
_cell.angle_beta   90.00
_cell.angle_gamma   90.00
#
_symmetry.space_group_name_H-M   'P 1'
#
loop_
_entity.id
_entity.type
_entity.pdbx_description
1 polymer ?
#
loop_
_entity_poly.entity_id
_entity_poly.type
_entity_poly.pdbx_seq_one_letter_code
_entity_poly.pdbx_strand_id
1 'polypeptide(L)'
;MTSARPLLLLPLALLAACSALRTPYEPPATALPAAWSGPAEAATAATDPRWWRALGDPVLDRFVDEALARNTDLAVAGVALRQARLQAGLADSDRRPGLSASVSSQAERGLDAPRTTTHAYSASVGASWEADLWQRLGALADAAQLEAGASEQDRAAAALSLSGTVATLYWQLGYLNQRIASAEASVDTARRTQALVQAQFDAGAVGALERHEAEQTVLAQQATLEDLRQQRTEARHAFALLFDRAADDVPPAAEPQALPSAALPAPRAGLPAELLGRRPDLRAAELRLRKTLAQGDAVRASYYPTLTLTGSLGGSSSALGQVLANPVAALGSGLALPFLNWREMQLQGELQRANYESAAISFRQTLYAAVAEVEDALSARQALARQGEWLEGSLAAAQRIETLYEARYRAGAVALRTWLDAQESRRSAEVALAENQLARLKNQVTLVQALGGAG
;
A
#
# COMPACT_ATOMS: atom_id res chain seq x y z
N MET A 1 -26.88 57.82 -35.27
CA MET A 1 -26.88 57.02 -34.02
C MET A 1 -27.02 55.55 -34.44
N THR A 2 -25.91 54.88 -34.72
CA THR A 2 -25.87 53.54 -35.29
C THR A 2 -25.16 52.59 -34.35
N SER A 3 -25.87 51.67 -33.92
CA SER A 3 -25.71 50.46 -33.11
C SER A 3 -24.32 49.77 -33.15
N ALA A 4 -23.51 50.03 -32.11
CA ALA A 4 -22.27 49.31 -31.80
C ALA A 4 -22.46 48.16 -30.79
N ARG A 5 -23.64 47.53 -30.71
CA ARG A 5 -23.98 46.50 -29.70
C ARG A 5 -23.70 45.03 -30.06
N PRO A 6 -23.49 44.58 -31.31
CA PRO A 6 -23.24 43.16 -31.54
C PRO A 6 -21.78 42.71 -31.32
N LEU A 7 -20.77 43.60 -31.29
CA LEU A 7 -19.36 43.21 -31.13
C LEU A 7 -18.97 42.81 -29.69
N LEU A 8 -19.75 43.24 -28.68
CA LEU A 8 -19.47 42.90 -27.26
C LEU A 8 -20.05 41.54 -26.83
N LEU A 9 -20.96 40.93 -27.60
CA LEU A 9 -21.55 39.63 -27.30
C LEU A 9 -20.66 38.45 -27.80
N LEU A 10 -19.79 38.69 -28.78
CA LEU A 10 -18.92 37.67 -29.32
C LEU A 10 -17.86 37.15 -28.31
N PRO A 11 -17.16 38.01 -27.53
CA PRO A 11 -16.25 37.54 -26.49
C PRO A 11 -16.93 36.86 -25.30
N LEU A 12 -18.20 37.25 -24.97
CA LEU A 12 -18.96 36.58 -23.91
C LEU A 12 -19.40 35.18 -24.32
N ALA A 13 -19.78 34.98 -25.58
CA ALA A 13 -20.12 33.67 -26.11
C ALA A 13 -18.88 32.74 -26.22
N LEU A 14 -17.71 33.29 -26.50
CA LEU A 14 -16.44 32.56 -26.49
C LEU A 14 -16.01 32.10 -25.07
N LEU A 15 -16.25 32.95 -24.04
CA LEU A 15 -15.99 32.59 -22.64
C LEU A 15 -16.95 31.52 -22.12
N ALA A 16 -18.19 31.48 -22.55
CA ALA A 16 -19.13 30.42 -22.19
C ALA A 16 -18.83 29.08 -22.90
N ALA A 17 -18.24 29.10 -24.09
CA ALA A 17 -17.86 27.89 -24.83
C ALA A 17 -16.66 27.17 -24.18
N CYS A 18 -15.78 27.88 -23.45
CA CYS A 18 -14.60 27.29 -22.81
C CYS A 18 -14.95 26.32 -21.65
N SER A 19 -16.08 26.48 -20.98
CA SER A 19 -16.53 25.56 -19.91
C SER A 19 -17.20 24.28 -20.43
N ALA A 20 -17.66 24.29 -21.70
CA ALA A 20 -18.45 23.19 -22.28
C ALA A 20 -17.63 21.93 -22.63
N LEU A 21 -16.28 22.00 -22.60
CA LEU A 21 -15.41 20.87 -22.92
C LEU A 21 -14.98 20.04 -21.70
N ARG A 22 -15.23 20.53 -20.49
CA ARG A 22 -14.94 19.77 -19.25
C ARG A 22 -16.10 18.88 -18.91
N THR A 23 -15.82 17.59 -18.76
CA THR A 23 -16.84 16.62 -18.32
C THR A 23 -16.98 16.67 -16.80
N PRO A 24 -18.20 16.95 -16.26
CA PRO A 24 -18.42 16.88 -14.83
C PRO A 24 -18.19 15.45 -14.33
N TYR A 25 -17.53 15.33 -13.19
CA TYR A 25 -17.33 14.03 -12.55
C TYR A 25 -18.61 13.61 -11.84
N GLU A 26 -19.14 12.46 -12.21
CA GLU A 26 -20.22 11.79 -11.52
C GLU A 26 -19.67 10.49 -10.91
N PRO A 27 -19.77 10.29 -9.58
CA PRO A 27 -19.33 9.04 -8.97
C PRO A 27 -20.07 7.85 -9.58
N PRO A 28 -19.37 6.74 -9.90
CA PRO A 28 -20.04 5.53 -10.39
C PRO A 28 -21.10 5.06 -9.42
N ALA A 29 -22.25 4.63 -9.94
CA ALA A 29 -23.31 4.05 -9.12
C ALA A 29 -22.80 2.80 -8.40
N THR A 30 -22.89 2.80 -7.08
CA THR A 30 -22.46 1.70 -6.21
C THR A 30 -23.60 1.32 -5.26
N ALA A 31 -23.86 -0.01 -5.16
CA ALA A 31 -24.81 -0.54 -4.18
C ALA A 31 -24.03 -0.96 -2.93
N LEU A 32 -23.98 -0.09 -1.92
CA LEU A 32 -23.37 -0.39 -0.64
C LEU A 32 -24.45 -0.82 0.37
N PRO A 33 -24.15 -1.75 1.29
CA PRO A 33 -25.05 -2.07 2.38
C PRO A 33 -25.21 -0.84 3.30
N ALA A 34 -26.39 -0.69 3.88
CA ALA A 34 -26.67 0.43 4.80
C ALA A 34 -25.98 0.29 6.15
N ALA A 35 -25.65 -0.93 6.55
CA ALA A 35 -24.96 -1.25 7.81
C ALA A 35 -24.13 -2.53 7.62
N TRP A 36 -23.18 -2.75 8.54
CA TRP A 36 -22.40 -3.99 8.61
C TRP A 36 -23.27 -5.14 9.12
N SER A 37 -22.96 -6.38 8.69
CA SER A 37 -23.66 -7.59 9.13
C SER A 37 -23.32 -7.97 10.58
N GLY A 38 -22.13 -7.58 11.05
CA GLY A 38 -21.66 -7.82 12.41
C GLY A 38 -21.88 -6.64 13.36
N PRO A 39 -21.80 -6.85 14.69
CA PRO A 39 -21.86 -5.76 15.65
C PRO A 39 -20.67 -4.84 15.48
N ALA A 40 -20.95 -3.59 15.17
CA ALA A 40 -19.97 -2.52 15.03
C ALA A 40 -20.47 -1.28 15.78
N GLU A 41 -19.60 -0.64 16.54
CA GLU A 41 -19.93 0.64 17.15
C GLU A 41 -19.89 1.76 16.12
N ALA A 42 -20.82 2.71 16.25
CA ALA A 42 -20.80 3.92 15.42
C ALA A 42 -19.52 4.72 15.68
N ALA A 43 -18.86 5.17 14.62
CA ALA A 43 -17.69 6.03 14.76
C ALA A 43 -18.14 7.43 15.19
N THR A 44 -17.74 7.87 16.37
CA THR A 44 -18.20 9.15 16.98
C THR A 44 -17.18 10.27 16.93
N ALA A 45 -15.96 10.05 16.46
CA ALA A 45 -14.91 11.09 16.41
C ALA A 45 -13.84 10.82 15.35
N ALA A 46 -13.10 11.87 14.99
CA ALA A 46 -11.87 11.76 14.21
C ALA A 46 -10.90 10.81 14.93
N THR A 47 -10.51 9.75 14.25
CA THR A 47 -9.63 8.71 14.80
C THR A 47 -8.18 9.16 14.71
N ASP A 48 -7.39 8.90 15.75
CA ASP A 48 -5.93 9.13 15.72
C ASP A 48 -5.34 8.21 14.62
N PRO A 49 -4.64 8.75 13.63
CA PRO A 49 -3.98 7.93 12.61
C PRO A 49 -2.96 6.95 13.20
N ARG A 50 -2.59 7.12 14.46
CA ARG A 50 -1.71 6.24 15.22
C ARG A 50 -2.49 5.21 16.02
N TRP A 51 -3.30 4.42 15.30
CA TRP A 51 -4.20 3.41 15.85
C TRP A 51 -3.52 2.45 16.85
N TRP A 52 -2.22 2.16 16.68
CA TRP A 52 -1.45 1.24 17.53
C TRP A 52 -1.31 1.73 18.96
N ARG A 53 -1.41 3.02 19.22
CA ARG A 53 -1.37 3.59 20.56
C ARG A 53 -2.55 3.17 21.44
N ALA A 54 -3.67 2.86 20.83
CA ALA A 54 -4.83 2.33 21.55
C ALA A 54 -4.57 0.93 22.16
N LEU A 55 -3.50 0.25 21.73
CA LEU A 55 -3.08 -1.04 22.27
C LEU A 55 -2.31 -0.91 23.62
N GLY A 56 -1.83 0.29 23.96
CA GLY A 56 -1.19 0.58 25.24
C GLY A 56 0.20 -0.07 25.40
N ASP A 57 0.90 -0.40 24.32
CA ASP A 57 2.24 -0.97 24.34
C ASP A 57 3.29 0.05 23.87
N PRO A 58 4.03 0.69 24.79
CA PRO A 58 5.01 1.71 24.42
C PRO A 58 6.24 1.16 23.70
N VAL A 59 6.48 -0.15 23.71
CA VAL A 59 7.55 -0.78 22.93
C VAL A 59 7.11 -0.90 21.48
N LEU A 60 5.90 -1.38 21.26
CA LEU A 60 5.29 -1.42 19.93
C LEU A 60 5.20 -0.01 19.31
N ASP A 61 4.79 1.00 20.11
CA ASP A 61 4.73 2.39 19.66
C ASP A 61 6.05 2.86 19.06
N ARG A 62 7.16 2.63 19.76
CA ARG A 62 8.51 2.99 19.31
C ARG A 62 8.91 2.26 18.03
N PHE A 63 8.59 0.97 17.93
CA PHE A 63 8.89 0.20 16.72
C PHE A 63 8.10 0.70 15.51
N VAL A 64 6.81 1.01 15.67
CA VAL A 64 6.03 1.56 14.56
C VAL A 64 6.54 2.94 14.15
N ASP A 65 6.81 3.84 15.11
CA ASP A 65 7.35 5.17 14.81
C ASP A 65 8.72 5.07 14.11
N GLU A 66 9.60 4.15 14.53
CA GLU A 66 10.90 3.91 13.89
C GLU A 66 10.75 3.33 12.47
N ALA A 67 9.86 2.35 12.27
CA ALA A 67 9.59 1.78 10.95
C ALA A 67 9.06 2.83 9.97
N LEU A 68 8.11 3.66 10.41
CA LEU A 68 7.57 4.76 9.59
C LEU A 68 8.64 5.79 9.19
N ALA A 69 9.71 5.94 9.99
CA ALA A 69 10.80 6.85 9.72
C ALA A 69 11.88 6.27 8.79
N ARG A 70 12.10 4.95 8.82
CA ARG A 70 13.27 4.31 8.19
C ARG A 70 12.96 3.32 7.09
N ASN A 71 11.73 2.80 7.02
CA ASN A 71 11.39 1.73 6.07
C ASN A 71 11.66 2.12 4.62
N THR A 72 12.34 1.26 3.89
CA THR A 72 12.77 1.49 2.50
C THR A 72 11.61 1.54 1.54
N ASP A 73 10.58 0.70 1.68
CA ASP A 73 9.42 0.70 0.80
C ASP A 73 8.61 1.98 0.95
N LEU A 74 8.45 2.46 2.21
CA LEU A 74 7.81 3.74 2.47
C LEU A 74 8.63 4.93 1.94
N ALA A 75 9.96 4.85 1.97
CA ALA A 75 10.85 5.82 1.35
C ALA A 75 10.69 5.83 -0.17
N VAL A 76 10.60 4.67 -0.83
CA VAL A 76 10.32 4.53 -2.27
C VAL A 76 8.98 5.15 -2.61
N ALA A 77 7.92 4.89 -1.83
CA ALA A 77 6.61 5.53 -2.01
C ALA A 77 6.70 7.07 -1.88
N GLY A 78 7.55 7.57 -0.96
CA GLY A 78 7.84 9.00 -0.82
C GLY A 78 8.54 9.60 -2.04
N VAL A 79 9.46 8.86 -2.66
CA VAL A 79 10.12 9.24 -3.92
C VAL A 79 9.12 9.24 -5.08
N ALA A 80 8.27 8.24 -5.17
CA ALA A 80 7.21 8.15 -6.19
C ALA A 80 6.25 9.36 -6.12
N LEU A 81 5.83 9.73 -4.91
CA LEU A 81 5.05 10.95 -4.68
C LEU A 81 5.78 12.22 -5.17
N ARG A 82 7.08 12.35 -4.86
CA ARG A 82 7.88 13.47 -5.34
C ARG A 82 7.98 13.50 -6.87
N GLN A 83 8.16 12.35 -7.51
CA GLN A 83 8.15 12.23 -8.98
C GLN A 83 6.81 12.67 -9.56
N ALA A 84 5.69 12.21 -9.01
CA ALA A 84 4.35 12.59 -9.47
C ALA A 84 4.11 14.11 -9.32
N ARG A 85 4.54 14.72 -8.21
CA ARG A 85 4.46 16.17 -8.01
C ARG A 85 5.32 16.96 -8.99
N LEU A 86 6.52 16.47 -9.34
CA LEU A 86 7.38 17.08 -10.36
C LEU A 86 6.74 16.97 -11.75
N GLN A 87 6.14 15.84 -12.08
CA GLN A 87 5.39 15.65 -13.33
C GLN A 87 4.19 16.60 -13.43
N ALA A 88 3.46 16.80 -12.32
CA ALA A 88 2.39 17.80 -12.25
C ALA A 88 2.92 19.22 -12.47
N GLY A 89 4.09 19.54 -11.90
CA GLY A 89 4.77 20.82 -12.14
C GLY A 89 5.22 21.01 -13.58
N LEU A 90 5.71 19.96 -14.24
CA LEU A 90 6.06 19.98 -15.66
C LEU A 90 4.83 20.24 -16.54
N ALA A 91 3.73 19.50 -16.29
CA ALA A 91 2.47 19.70 -17.00
C ALA A 91 1.89 21.12 -16.83
N ASP A 92 2.03 21.73 -15.64
CA ASP A 92 1.66 23.13 -15.43
C ASP A 92 2.63 24.09 -16.16
N SER A 93 3.91 23.75 -16.26
CA SER A 93 4.91 24.54 -17.01
C SER A 93 4.57 24.61 -18.50
N ASP A 94 4.02 23.56 -19.10
CA ASP A 94 3.64 23.52 -20.51
C ASP A 94 2.54 24.54 -20.87
N ARG A 95 1.84 25.08 -19.89
CA ARG A 95 0.85 26.18 -20.05
C ARG A 95 1.48 27.55 -20.19
N ARG A 96 2.78 27.67 -19.91
CA ARG A 96 3.54 28.92 -19.95
C ARG A 96 4.38 29.02 -21.21
N PRO A 97 4.79 30.24 -21.63
CA PRO A 97 5.68 30.39 -22.74
C PRO A 97 7.00 29.64 -22.55
N GLY A 98 7.31 28.74 -23.47
CA GLY A 98 8.61 28.06 -23.53
C GLY A 98 9.66 28.95 -24.20
N LEU A 99 10.84 29.04 -23.58
CA LEU A 99 11.98 29.75 -24.14
C LEU A 99 12.97 28.77 -24.72
N SER A 100 13.55 29.14 -25.86
CA SER A 100 14.58 28.37 -26.53
C SER A 100 15.70 29.28 -27.01
N ALA A 101 16.92 28.77 -27.00
CA ALA A 101 18.08 29.45 -27.64
C ALA A 101 18.77 28.44 -28.54
N SER A 102 19.11 28.87 -29.74
CA SER A 102 19.82 28.03 -30.69
C SER A 102 20.98 28.78 -31.34
N VAL A 103 22.07 28.06 -31.54
CA VAL A 103 23.19 28.48 -32.37
C VAL A 103 23.44 27.38 -33.37
N SER A 104 23.51 27.72 -34.63
CA SER A 104 23.79 26.75 -35.69
C SER A 104 24.90 27.20 -36.61
N SER A 105 25.65 26.25 -37.13
CA SER A 105 26.65 26.43 -38.19
C SER A 105 26.43 25.36 -39.23
N GLN A 106 26.24 25.77 -40.46
CA GLN A 106 26.03 24.90 -41.59
C GLN A 106 27.04 25.24 -42.70
N ALA A 107 27.63 24.22 -43.31
CA ALA A 107 28.45 24.35 -44.49
C ALA A 107 27.81 23.46 -45.57
N GLU A 108 27.50 24.04 -46.72
CA GLU A 108 26.88 23.35 -47.84
C GLU A 108 27.81 23.50 -49.06
N ARG A 109 28.06 22.39 -49.77
CA ARG A 109 28.89 22.37 -50.97
C ARG A 109 28.12 21.79 -52.14
N GLY A 110 27.96 22.59 -53.19
CA GLY A 110 27.44 22.09 -54.47
C GLY A 110 28.36 21.01 -55.06
N LEU A 111 27.79 19.91 -55.52
CA LEU A 111 28.55 18.80 -56.13
C LEU A 111 28.73 18.99 -57.60
N ASP A 112 27.90 19.82 -58.25
CA ASP A 112 28.02 20.22 -59.64
C ASP A 112 28.87 21.46 -59.83
N ALA A 113 29.41 21.65 -61.04
CA ALA A 113 30.23 22.82 -61.32
C ALA A 113 29.37 24.10 -61.51
N PRO A 114 29.80 25.27 -60.92
CA PRO A 114 30.95 25.47 -60.08
C PRO A 114 30.74 24.96 -58.63
N ARG A 115 31.65 24.17 -58.11
CA ARG A 115 31.61 23.61 -56.73
C ARG A 115 31.84 24.71 -55.72
N THR A 116 30.79 25.45 -55.38
CA THR A 116 30.83 26.53 -54.38
C THR A 116 30.50 25.94 -52.99
N THR A 117 31.25 26.40 -51.97
CA THR A 117 30.92 26.12 -50.58
C THR A 117 30.33 27.38 -49.97
N THR A 118 29.14 27.26 -49.41
CA THR A 118 28.48 28.34 -48.67
C THR A 118 28.49 27.99 -47.19
N HIS A 119 28.73 28.99 -46.36
CA HIS A 119 28.63 28.88 -44.89
C HIS A 119 27.44 29.69 -44.43
N ALA A 120 26.71 29.17 -43.47
CA ALA A 120 25.63 29.87 -42.78
C ALA A 120 25.80 29.68 -41.26
N TYR A 121 25.84 30.79 -40.59
CA TYR A 121 25.90 30.86 -39.12
C TYR A 121 24.64 31.55 -38.64
N SER A 122 23.96 31.01 -37.61
CA SER A 122 22.82 31.69 -36.99
C SER A 122 22.85 31.57 -35.47
N ALA A 123 22.33 32.57 -34.80
CA ALA A 123 22.06 32.57 -33.39
C ALA A 123 20.69 33.21 -33.15
N SER A 124 19.83 32.52 -32.39
CA SER A 124 18.50 33.05 -32.10
C SER A 124 18.04 32.64 -30.70
N VAL A 125 17.25 33.52 -30.08
CA VAL A 125 16.42 33.22 -28.90
C VAL A 125 14.96 33.27 -29.32
N GLY A 126 14.20 32.27 -28.95
CA GLY A 126 12.78 32.13 -29.30
C GLY A 126 11.92 31.96 -28.06
N ALA A 127 10.69 32.42 -28.16
CA ALA A 127 9.58 32.09 -27.25
C ALA A 127 8.44 31.47 -28.06
N SER A 128 7.84 30.42 -27.54
CA SER A 128 6.66 29.79 -28.11
C SER A 128 5.64 29.54 -27.03
N TRP A 129 4.39 29.84 -27.33
CA TRP A 129 3.27 29.64 -26.39
C TRP A 129 2.01 29.21 -27.12
N GLU A 130 1.39 28.13 -26.64
CA GLU A 130 0.08 27.68 -27.10
C GLU A 130 -0.99 28.38 -26.24
N ALA A 131 -1.89 29.12 -26.89
CA ALA A 131 -3.05 29.68 -26.21
C ALA A 131 -4.05 28.55 -25.92
N ASP A 132 -4.14 28.15 -24.65
CA ASP A 132 -4.98 27.01 -24.22
C ASP A 132 -6.48 27.35 -24.20
N LEU A 133 -7.02 27.72 -25.37
CA LEU A 133 -8.40 28.18 -25.55
C LEU A 133 -9.42 27.09 -25.18
N TRP A 134 -9.08 25.84 -25.42
CA TRP A 134 -9.93 24.68 -25.20
C TRP A 134 -9.57 23.90 -23.94
N GLN A 135 -8.67 24.44 -23.14
CA GLN A 135 -8.19 23.83 -21.88
C GLN A 135 -7.55 22.44 -22.06
N ARG A 136 -6.91 22.19 -23.18
CA ARG A 136 -6.16 20.95 -23.44
C ARG A 136 -5.00 20.78 -22.46
N LEU A 137 -4.16 21.78 -22.36
CA LEU A 137 -3.02 21.81 -21.45
C LEU A 137 -3.49 21.87 -19.99
N GLY A 138 -4.56 22.63 -19.71
CA GLY A 138 -5.22 22.65 -18.41
C GLY A 138 -5.71 21.27 -17.98
N ALA A 139 -6.33 20.49 -18.88
CA ALA A 139 -6.78 19.13 -18.59
C ALA A 139 -5.64 18.15 -18.34
N LEU A 140 -4.51 18.28 -19.05
CA LEU A 140 -3.31 17.48 -18.79
C LEU A 140 -2.68 17.82 -17.44
N ALA A 141 -2.63 19.10 -17.08
CA ALA A 141 -2.14 19.54 -15.78
C ALA A 141 -3.03 19.02 -14.64
N ASP A 142 -4.36 19.09 -14.78
CA ASP A 142 -5.30 18.52 -13.82
C ASP A 142 -5.15 17.00 -13.68
N ALA A 143 -4.97 16.28 -14.81
CA ALA A 143 -4.72 14.84 -14.80
C ALA A 143 -3.43 14.51 -14.03
N ALA A 144 -2.37 15.28 -14.22
CA ALA A 144 -1.10 15.09 -13.51
C ALA A 144 -1.21 15.44 -12.00
N GLN A 145 -1.99 16.47 -11.64
CA GLN A 145 -2.28 16.80 -10.24
C GLN A 145 -3.11 15.72 -9.54
N LEU A 146 -4.10 15.14 -10.23
CA LEU A 146 -4.88 14.02 -9.73
C LEU A 146 -4.01 12.78 -9.48
N GLU A 147 -3.03 12.49 -10.35
CA GLU A 147 -2.05 11.42 -10.12
C GLU A 147 -1.13 11.73 -8.94
N ALA A 148 -0.68 12.98 -8.76
CA ALA A 148 0.10 13.35 -7.60
C ALA A 148 -0.70 13.17 -6.30
N GLY A 149 -1.99 13.52 -6.31
CA GLY A 149 -2.92 13.25 -5.20
C GLY A 149 -3.12 11.74 -4.95
N ALA A 150 -3.25 10.93 -6.01
CA ALA A 150 -3.34 9.48 -5.90
C ALA A 150 -2.07 8.88 -5.29
N SER A 151 -0.89 9.31 -5.72
CA SER A 151 0.41 8.88 -5.16
C SER A 151 0.58 9.29 -3.68
N GLU A 152 -0.03 10.38 -3.24
CA GLU A 152 -0.08 10.76 -1.83
C GLU A 152 -0.91 9.77 -1.01
N GLN A 153 -2.05 9.34 -1.54
CA GLN A 153 -2.89 8.32 -0.91
C GLN A 153 -2.21 6.93 -0.93
N ASP A 154 -1.49 6.57 -2.00
CA ASP A 154 -0.70 5.33 -2.06
C ASP A 154 0.36 5.30 -0.95
N ARG A 155 1.05 6.43 -0.72
CA ARG A 155 2.01 6.53 0.38
C ARG A 155 1.33 6.40 1.75
N ALA A 156 0.14 6.95 1.92
CA ALA A 156 -0.64 6.80 3.15
C ALA A 156 -1.08 5.34 3.36
N ALA A 157 -1.53 4.65 2.30
CA ALA A 157 -1.85 3.22 2.32
C ALA A 157 -0.63 2.36 2.69
N ALA A 158 0.54 2.67 2.11
CA ALA A 158 1.79 1.98 2.44
C ALA A 158 2.19 2.17 3.92
N ALA A 159 2.02 3.38 4.47
CA ALA A 159 2.29 3.65 5.88
C ALA A 159 1.33 2.88 6.81
N LEU A 160 0.05 2.80 6.46
CA LEU A 160 -0.95 2.02 7.19
C LEU A 160 -0.62 0.53 7.15
N SER A 161 -0.29 -0.01 5.97
CA SER A 161 0.13 -1.39 5.80
C SER A 161 1.39 -1.72 6.60
N LEU A 162 2.40 -0.83 6.55
CA LEU A 162 3.64 -1.00 7.30
C LEU A 162 3.40 -1.05 8.81
N SER A 163 2.57 -0.13 9.36
CA SER A 163 2.24 -0.13 10.79
C SER A 163 1.60 -1.44 11.24
N GLY A 164 0.72 -2.02 10.40
CA GLY A 164 0.12 -3.32 10.67
C GLY A 164 1.10 -4.49 10.56
N THR A 165 2.02 -4.43 9.60
CA THR A 165 3.07 -5.45 9.45
C THR A 165 4.01 -5.46 10.66
N VAL A 166 4.40 -4.27 11.16
CA VAL A 166 5.22 -4.14 12.38
C VAL A 166 4.49 -4.79 13.58
N ALA A 167 3.23 -4.45 13.80
CA ALA A 167 2.46 -5.00 14.91
C ALA A 167 2.32 -6.53 14.80
N THR A 168 2.04 -7.03 13.60
CA THR A 168 1.86 -8.47 13.34
C THR A 168 3.15 -9.26 13.61
N LEU A 169 4.30 -8.77 13.12
CA LEU A 169 5.59 -9.43 13.35
C LEU A 169 6.06 -9.29 14.80
N TYR A 170 5.79 -8.16 15.45
CA TYR A 170 6.06 -7.97 16.87
C TYR A 170 5.33 -9.02 17.73
N TRP A 171 4.04 -9.23 17.50
CA TRP A 171 3.29 -10.27 18.21
C TRP A 171 3.67 -11.69 17.77
N GLN A 172 4.10 -11.88 16.51
CA GLN A 172 4.64 -13.17 16.08
C GLN A 172 5.88 -13.53 16.88
N LEU A 173 6.77 -12.57 17.17
CA LEU A 173 7.93 -12.78 18.05
C LEU A 173 7.51 -13.11 19.48
N GLY A 174 6.51 -12.41 20.02
CA GLY A 174 5.94 -12.72 21.35
C GLY A 174 5.35 -14.13 21.43
N TYR A 175 4.62 -14.52 20.39
CA TYR A 175 4.09 -15.88 20.27
C TYR A 175 5.22 -16.93 20.25
N LEU A 176 6.26 -16.72 19.44
CA LEU A 176 7.37 -17.66 19.32
C LEU A 176 8.17 -17.73 20.63
N ASN A 177 8.44 -16.62 21.31
CA ASN A 177 9.09 -16.62 22.62
C ASN A 177 8.27 -17.38 23.67
N GLN A 178 6.97 -17.16 23.73
CA GLN A 178 6.05 -17.92 24.60
C GLN A 178 6.07 -19.42 24.28
N ARG A 179 6.06 -19.80 22.99
CA ARG A 179 6.13 -21.19 22.52
C ARG A 179 7.45 -21.85 22.84
N ILE A 180 8.57 -21.13 22.69
CA ILE A 180 9.91 -21.61 23.05
C ILE A 180 9.97 -21.91 24.56
N ALA A 181 9.48 -20.98 25.41
CA ALA A 181 9.46 -21.22 26.84
C ALA A 181 8.60 -22.43 27.22
N SER A 182 7.43 -22.63 26.60
CA SER A 182 6.60 -23.82 26.80
C SER A 182 7.27 -25.11 26.28
N ALA A 183 8.00 -25.05 25.16
CA ALA A 183 8.75 -26.20 24.61
C ALA A 183 9.93 -26.58 25.52
N GLU A 184 10.66 -25.60 26.07
CA GLU A 184 11.75 -25.85 27.03
C GLU A 184 11.23 -26.54 28.30
N ALA A 185 10.09 -26.08 28.82
CA ALA A 185 9.42 -26.73 29.96
C ALA A 185 8.94 -28.15 29.60
N SER A 186 8.55 -28.39 28.35
CA SER A 186 8.15 -29.72 27.84
C SER A 186 9.33 -30.67 27.72
N VAL A 187 10.48 -30.19 27.22
CA VAL A 187 11.74 -30.97 27.19
C VAL A 187 12.15 -31.33 28.60
N ASP A 188 12.09 -30.43 29.54
CA ASP A 188 12.43 -30.67 30.95
C ASP A 188 11.51 -31.71 31.60
N THR A 189 10.20 -31.65 31.30
CA THR A 189 9.22 -32.64 31.76
C THR A 189 9.49 -34.01 31.13
N ALA A 190 9.77 -34.07 29.83
CA ALA A 190 10.08 -35.31 29.12
C ALA A 190 11.37 -35.97 29.69
N ARG A 191 12.39 -35.19 30.00
CA ARG A 191 13.64 -35.67 30.64
C ARG A 191 13.41 -36.25 32.05
N ARG A 192 12.58 -35.58 32.85
CA ARG A 192 12.17 -36.09 34.19
C ARG A 192 11.41 -37.40 34.06
N THR A 193 10.48 -37.50 33.09
CA THR A 193 9.76 -38.75 32.82
C THR A 193 10.72 -39.86 32.38
N GLN A 194 11.67 -39.56 31.48
CA GLN A 194 12.68 -40.53 31.03
C GLN A 194 13.54 -41.02 32.20
N ALA A 195 13.99 -40.15 33.09
CA ALA A 195 14.76 -40.53 34.27
C ALA A 195 13.98 -41.45 35.23
N LEU A 196 12.66 -41.16 35.43
CA LEU A 196 11.77 -42.02 36.22
C LEU A 196 11.63 -43.41 35.58
N VAL A 197 11.37 -43.49 34.29
CA VAL A 197 11.22 -44.75 33.55
C VAL A 197 12.52 -45.53 33.53
N GLN A 198 13.67 -44.86 33.39
CA GLN A 198 14.99 -45.52 33.47
C GLN A 198 15.20 -46.15 34.84
N ALA A 199 14.91 -45.45 35.95
CA ALA A 199 15.02 -46.01 37.29
C ALA A 199 14.09 -47.22 37.51
N GLN A 200 12.87 -47.19 36.96
CA GLN A 200 11.93 -48.32 36.99
C GLN A 200 12.42 -49.52 36.14
N PHE A 201 13.05 -49.26 35.00
CA PHE A 201 13.63 -50.29 34.17
C PHE A 201 14.81 -50.97 34.88
N ASP A 202 15.70 -50.19 35.49
CA ASP A 202 16.86 -50.71 36.25
C ASP A 202 16.42 -51.54 37.45
N ALA A 203 15.24 -51.21 38.03
CA ALA A 203 14.59 -51.99 39.11
C ALA A 203 13.78 -53.21 38.57
N GLY A 204 13.69 -53.42 37.25
CA GLY A 204 12.94 -54.50 36.66
C GLY A 204 11.41 -54.31 36.67
N ALA A 205 10.91 -53.10 36.98
CA ALA A 205 9.49 -52.78 37.09
C ALA A 205 8.82 -52.48 35.75
N VAL A 206 9.58 -52.09 34.70
CA VAL A 206 9.09 -51.84 33.35
C VAL A 206 10.02 -52.47 32.31
N GLY A 207 9.53 -52.60 31.07
CA GLY A 207 10.26 -53.17 29.95
C GLY A 207 11.06 -52.20 29.12
N ALA A 208 11.76 -52.71 28.10
CA ALA A 208 12.50 -51.88 27.16
C ALA A 208 11.59 -50.98 26.30
N LEU A 209 10.32 -51.36 26.11
CA LEU A 209 9.37 -50.59 25.37
C LEU A 209 9.14 -49.21 26.01
N GLU A 210 8.84 -49.17 27.28
CA GLU A 210 8.58 -47.91 28.03
C GLU A 210 9.79 -46.99 28.03
N ARG A 211 11.01 -47.58 28.15
CA ARG A 211 12.27 -46.84 28.06
C ARG A 211 12.42 -46.15 26.72
N HIS A 212 12.15 -46.85 25.60
CA HIS A 212 12.28 -46.28 24.25
C HIS A 212 11.16 -45.29 23.95
N GLU A 213 9.94 -45.47 24.48
CA GLU A 213 8.84 -44.49 24.37
C GLU A 213 9.22 -43.17 25.09
N ALA A 214 9.81 -43.26 26.28
CA ALA A 214 10.28 -42.07 27.00
C ALA A 214 11.42 -41.36 26.28
N GLU A 215 12.39 -42.10 25.74
CA GLU A 215 13.51 -41.59 24.93
C GLU A 215 13.00 -40.91 23.66
N GLN A 216 12.07 -41.53 22.91
CA GLN A 216 11.43 -40.96 21.73
C GLN A 216 10.75 -39.63 22.04
N THR A 217 10.04 -39.56 23.16
CA THR A 217 9.36 -38.31 23.60
C THR A 217 10.34 -37.18 23.82
N VAL A 218 11.49 -37.43 24.48
CA VAL A 218 12.54 -36.41 24.66
C VAL A 218 13.05 -35.89 23.31
N LEU A 219 13.42 -36.81 22.41
CA LEU A 219 13.92 -36.43 21.08
C LEU A 219 12.90 -35.64 20.27
N ALA A 220 11.63 -36.00 20.30
CA ALA A 220 10.56 -35.30 19.65
C ALA A 220 10.37 -33.86 20.19
N GLN A 221 10.42 -33.68 21.53
CA GLN A 221 10.31 -32.34 22.12
C GLN A 221 11.54 -31.47 21.82
N GLN A 222 12.74 -32.06 21.78
CA GLN A 222 13.95 -31.34 21.36
C GLN A 222 13.88 -30.88 19.90
N ALA A 223 13.41 -31.73 18.98
CA ALA A 223 13.23 -31.38 17.58
C ALA A 223 12.23 -30.22 17.41
N THR A 224 11.12 -30.26 18.15
CA THR A 224 10.13 -29.16 18.17
C THR A 224 10.73 -27.86 18.69
N LEU A 225 11.57 -27.92 19.73
CA LEU A 225 12.24 -26.73 20.28
C LEU A 225 13.18 -26.08 19.25
N GLU A 226 13.98 -26.89 18.53
CA GLU A 226 14.87 -26.38 17.51
C GLU A 226 14.12 -25.75 16.31
N ASP A 227 13.00 -26.36 15.90
CA ASP A 227 12.11 -25.78 14.87
C ASP A 227 11.57 -24.39 15.30
N LEU A 228 11.10 -24.25 16.53
CA LEU A 228 10.63 -22.98 17.06
C LEU A 228 11.74 -21.92 17.13
N ARG A 229 12.96 -22.30 17.48
CA ARG A 229 14.13 -21.40 17.48
C ARG A 229 14.46 -20.91 16.08
N GLN A 230 14.37 -21.80 15.09
CA GLN A 230 14.57 -21.42 13.68
C GLN A 230 13.49 -20.45 13.21
N GLN A 231 12.22 -20.74 13.49
CA GLN A 231 11.11 -19.85 13.15
C GLN A 231 11.27 -18.46 13.81
N ARG A 232 11.73 -18.40 15.05
CA ARG A 232 12.03 -17.13 15.73
C ARG A 232 13.15 -16.36 15.02
N THR A 233 14.21 -17.05 14.60
CA THR A 233 15.31 -16.43 13.86
C THR A 233 14.83 -15.81 12.56
N GLU A 234 14.01 -16.53 11.79
CA GLU A 234 13.40 -16.03 10.55
C GLU A 234 12.50 -14.82 10.81
N ALA A 235 11.66 -14.89 11.85
CA ALA A 235 10.80 -13.77 12.22
C ALA A 235 11.59 -12.52 12.65
N ARG A 236 12.74 -12.69 13.35
CA ARG A 236 13.66 -11.61 13.69
C ARG A 236 14.28 -10.97 12.47
N HIS A 237 14.72 -11.78 11.50
CA HIS A 237 15.26 -11.27 10.24
C HIS A 237 14.20 -10.45 9.47
N ALA A 238 12.98 -10.99 9.36
CA ALA A 238 11.89 -10.27 8.72
C ALA A 238 11.53 -8.96 9.46
N PHE A 239 11.59 -8.96 10.79
CA PHE A 239 11.32 -7.78 11.60
C PHE A 239 12.43 -6.71 11.43
N ALA A 240 13.71 -7.10 11.39
CA ALA A 240 14.83 -6.17 11.20
C ALA A 240 14.75 -5.42 9.86
N LEU A 241 14.32 -6.10 8.79
CA LEU A 241 14.17 -5.50 7.46
C LEU A 241 13.16 -4.33 7.45
N LEU A 242 12.18 -4.31 8.36
CA LEU A 242 11.22 -3.19 8.44
C LEU A 242 11.86 -1.86 8.84
N PHE A 243 13.06 -1.89 9.44
CA PHE A 243 13.79 -0.73 9.93
C PHE A 243 15.03 -0.38 9.11
N ASP A 244 15.16 -0.93 7.90
CA ASP A 244 16.37 -0.79 7.07
C ASP A 244 17.64 -1.23 7.85
N ARG A 245 17.55 -2.40 8.50
CA ARG A 245 18.62 -2.98 9.29
C ARG A 245 19.02 -4.36 8.78
N ALA A 246 20.27 -4.71 8.97
CA ALA A 246 20.74 -6.08 8.72
C ALA A 246 20.04 -7.08 9.67
N ALA A 247 19.98 -8.32 9.25
CA ALA A 247 19.49 -9.42 10.08
C ALA A 247 20.21 -9.41 11.45
N ASP A 248 19.46 -9.69 12.52
CA ASP A 248 19.93 -9.71 13.92
C ASP A 248 20.32 -8.36 14.58
N ASP A 249 20.10 -7.24 13.93
CA ASP A 249 20.38 -5.92 14.52
C ASP A 249 19.26 -5.38 15.44
N VAL A 250 18.24 -6.19 15.72
CA VAL A 250 17.18 -5.84 16.70
C VAL A 250 17.58 -6.42 18.06
N PRO A 251 17.68 -5.56 19.14
CA PRO A 251 18.06 -6.03 20.46
C PRO A 251 17.04 -7.04 21.01
N PRO A 252 17.47 -8.25 21.44
CA PRO A 252 16.56 -9.26 21.99
C PRO A 252 15.75 -8.78 23.20
N ALA A 253 16.32 -7.86 24.00
CA ALA A 253 15.65 -7.28 25.16
C ALA A 253 14.42 -6.41 24.83
N ALA A 254 14.25 -6.01 23.57
CA ALA A 254 13.08 -5.25 23.12
C ALA A 254 11.98 -6.15 22.56
N GLU A 255 12.22 -7.47 22.45
CA GLU A 255 11.20 -8.41 21.97
C GLU A 255 10.17 -8.72 23.07
N PRO A 256 8.87 -8.84 22.70
CA PRO A 256 7.85 -9.28 23.65
C PRO A 256 8.11 -10.74 24.04
N GLN A 257 8.04 -11.04 25.35
CA GLN A 257 8.28 -12.39 25.85
C GLN A 257 7.07 -13.31 25.70
N ALA A 258 5.87 -12.74 25.58
CA ALA A 258 4.61 -13.45 25.41
C ALA A 258 3.59 -12.54 24.70
N LEU A 259 2.49 -13.13 24.27
CA LEU A 259 1.35 -12.38 23.76
C LEU A 259 0.68 -11.55 24.87
N PRO A 260 0.15 -10.34 24.54
CA PRO A 260 -0.58 -9.54 25.49
C PRO A 260 -1.89 -10.24 25.91
N SER A 261 -2.21 -10.17 27.21
CA SER A 261 -3.46 -10.71 27.78
C SER A 261 -4.58 -9.65 27.85
N ALA A 262 -4.29 -8.39 27.51
CA ALA A 262 -5.26 -7.30 27.58
C ALA A 262 -6.41 -7.49 26.58
N ALA A 263 -7.59 -7.02 26.95
CA ALA A 263 -8.73 -7.01 26.05
C ALA A 263 -8.46 -6.09 24.84
N LEU A 264 -8.76 -6.58 23.64
CA LEU A 264 -8.62 -5.78 22.43
C LEU A 264 -9.69 -4.67 22.37
N PRO A 265 -9.33 -3.46 21.94
CA PRO A 265 -10.30 -2.38 21.80
C PRO A 265 -11.44 -2.76 20.86
N ALA A 266 -12.64 -2.24 21.17
CA ALA A 266 -13.80 -2.45 20.31
C ALA A 266 -13.63 -1.70 18.99
N PRO A 267 -13.98 -2.31 17.85
CA PRO A 267 -13.84 -1.66 16.55
C PRO A 267 -14.92 -0.59 16.36
N ARG A 268 -14.50 0.58 15.91
CA ARG A 268 -15.41 1.67 15.51
C ARG A 268 -15.59 1.69 14.01
N ALA A 269 -16.30 0.72 13.48
CA ALA A 269 -16.39 0.48 12.04
C ALA A 269 -17.15 1.59 11.27
N GLY A 270 -18.02 2.36 11.93
CA GLY A 270 -18.84 3.38 11.27
C GLY A 270 -19.84 2.76 10.27
N LEU A 271 -20.16 3.49 9.20
CA LEU A 271 -21.02 3.01 8.12
C LEU A 271 -20.21 2.56 6.91
N PRO A 272 -20.68 1.57 6.12
CA PRO A 272 -19.97 1.12 4.91
C PRO A 272 -19.62 2.24 3.93
N ALA A 273 -20.51 3.21 3.73
CA ALA A 273 -20.28 4.34 2.84
C ALA A 273 -19.13 5.28 3.32
N GLU A 274 -18.80 5.28 4.60
CA GLU A 274 -17.72 6.13 5.15
C GLU A 274 -16.32 5.65 4.73
N LEU A 275 -16.20 4.38 4.28
CA LEU A 275 -14.93 3.85 3.78
C LEU A 275 -14.36 4.67 2.62
N LEU A 276 -15.23 5.22 1.75
CA LEU A 276 -14.82 6.07 0.63
C LEU A 276 -14.01 7.30 1.09
N GLY A 277 -14.34 7.83 2.25
CA GLY A 277 -13.63 8.97 2.83
C GLY A 277 -12.46 8.60 3.75
N ARG A 278 -12.34 7.33 4.19
CA ARG A 278 -11.36 6.91 5.19
C ARG A 278 -10.20 6.12 4.59
N ARG A 279 -10.48 5.20 3.65
CA ARG A 279 -9.46 4.32 3.06
C ARG A 279 -8.60 5.04 2.03
N PRO A 280 -7.28 5.11 2.23
CA PRO A 280 -6.40 5.76 1.26
C PRO A 280 -6.38 5.09 -0.12
N ASP A 281 -6.47 3.76 -0.20
CA ASP A 281 -6.50 3.00 -1.45
C ASP A 281 -7.75 3.32 -2.29
N LEU A 282 -8.92 3.47 -1.66
CA LEU A 282 -10.15 3.89 -2.33
C LEU A 282 -10.05 5.33 -2.84
N ARG A 283 -9.45 6.23 -2.05
CA ARG A 283 -9.19 7.61 -2.46
C ARG A 283 -8.23 7.68 -3.65
N ALA A 284 -7.17 6.86 -3.64
CA ALA A 284 -6.23 6.76 -4.76
C ALA A 284 -6.94 6.27 -6.03
N ALA A 285 -7.78 5.24 -5.91
CA ALA A 285 -8.55 4.69 -7.03
C ALA A 285 -9.55 5.73 -7.60
N GLU A 286 -10.23 6.48 -6.74
CA GLU A 286 -11.14 7.56 -7.18
C GLU A 286 -10.37 8.67 -7.92
N LEU A 287 -9.24 9.12 -7.38
CA LEU A 287 -8.40 10.14 -8.02
C LEU A 287 -7.91 9.69 -9.39
N ARG A 288 -7.54 8.42 -9.55
CA ARG A 288 -7.17 7.84 -10.84
C ARG A 288 -8.34 7.72 -11.81
N LEU A 289 -9.54 7.42 -11.32
CA LEU A 289 -10.75 7.47 -12.12
C LEU A 289 -11.00 8.90 -12.66
N ARG A 290 -10.90 9.91 -11.81
CA ARG A 290 -11.02 11.33 -12.19
C ARG A 290 -9.91 11.75 -13.17
N LYS A 291 -8.68 11.24 -12.99
CA LYS A 291 -7.57 11.44 -13.93
C LYS A 291 -7.92 10.95 -15.33
N THR A 292 -8.51 9.74 -15.48
CA THR A 292 -8.89 9.22 -16.81
C THR A 292 -9.93 10.11 -17.49
N LEU A 293 -10.85 10.72 -16.72
CA LEU A 293 -11.80 11.68 -17.22
C LEU A 293 -11.11 12.95 -17.76
N ALA A 294 -10.18 13.52 -16.98
CA ALA A 294 -9.40 14.68 -17.39
C ALA A 294 -8.53 14.39 -18.63
N GLN A 295 -7.97 13.20 -18.73
CA GLN A 295 -7.24 12.76 -19.94
C GLN A 295 -8.17 12.66 -21.15
N GLY A 296 -9.38 12.15 -20.99
CA GLY A 296 -10.40 12.12 -22.03
C GLY A 296 -10.80 13.52 -22.54
N ASP A 297 -10.91 14.48 -21.60
CA ASP A 297 -11.16 15.88 -21.96
C ASP A 297 -9.99 16.51 -22.71
N ALA A 298 -8.74 16.22 -22.31
CA ALA A 298 -7.55 16.68 -23.01
C ALA A 298 -7.48 16.12 -24.46
N VAL A 299 -7.77 14.83 -24.63
CA VAL A 299 -7.83 14.19 -25.96
C VAL A 299 -8.94 14.82 -26.81
N ARG A 300 -10.12 15.06 -26.26
CA ARG A 300 -11.21 15.77 -26.96
C ARG A 300 -10.77 17.17 -27.38
N ALA A 301 -10.15 17.91 -26.47
CA ALA A 301 -9.66 19.26 -26.74
C ALA A 301 -8.54 19.30 -27.79
N SER A 302 -7.74 18.24 -27.92
CA SER A 302 -6.63 18.17 -28.90
C SER A 302 -7.08 18.20 -30.37
N TYR A 303 -8.36 17.95 -30.66
CA TYR A 303 -8.95 18.01 -32.01
C TYR A 303 -9.59 19.36 -32.34
N TYR A 304 -9.57 20.31 -31.41
CA TYR A 304 -9.97 21.69 -31.68
C TYR A 304 -8.80 22.51 -32.24
N PRO A 305 -9.06 23.62 -32.95
CA PRO A 305 -8.01 24.45 -33.51
C PRO A 305 -7.05 24.99 -32.46
N THR A 306 -5.74 24.73 -32.62
CA THR A 306 -4.72 25.23 -31.70
C THR A 306 -4.09 26.50 -32.21
N LEU A 307 -4.03 27.54 -31.38
CA LEU A 307 -3.38 28.82 -31.65
C LEU A 307 -2.02 28.87 -30.95
N THR A 308 -0.95 28.92 -31.75
CA THR A 308 0.40 29.06 -31.21
C THR A 308 0.93 30.45 -31.53
N LEU A 309 1.45 31.15 -30.54
CA LEU A 309 2.14 32.41 -30.66
C LEU A 309 3.65 32.17 -30.55
N THR A 310 4.41 32.75 -31.49
CA THR A 310 5.87 32.62 -31.50
C THR A 310 6.52 33.99 -31.57
N GLY A 311 7.63 34.16 -30.88
CA GLY A 311 8.48 35.33 -30.98
C GLY A 311 9.94 34.89 -31.10
N SER A 312 10.70 35.51 -31.95
CA SER A 312 12.16 35.24 -32.03
C SER A 312 12.95 36.51 -32.22
N LEU A 313 14.14 36.51 -31.65
CA LEU A 313 15.17 37.51 -31.82
C LEU A 313 16.49 36.82 -32.16
N GLY A 314 17.07 37.14 -33.30
CA GLY A 314 18.29 36.47 -33.73
C GLY A 314 18.95 37.16 -34.95
N GLY A 315 20.00 36.57 -35.42
CA GLY A 315 20.70 37.00 -36.64
C GLY A 315 21.33 35.84 -37.37
N SER A 316 21.54 36.01 -38.66
CA SER A 316 22.27 35.05 -39.49
C SER A 316 23.23 35.73 -40.42
N SER A 317 24.36 35.09 -40.72
CA SER A 317 25.40 35.61 -41.62
C SER A 317 26.20 34.46 -42.23
N SER A 318 26.81 34.75 -43.38
CA SER A 318 27.82 33.85 -43.99
C SER A 318 29.19 33.92 -43.30
N ALA A 319 29.41 34.93 -42.40
CA ALA A 319 30.61 35.08 -41.61
C ALA A 319 30.29 35.05 -40.11
N LEU A 320 30.96 34.17 -39.37
CA LEU A 320 30.71 33.95 -37.95
C LEU A 320 30.74 35.24 -37.09
N GLY A 321 31.72 36.13 -37.36
CA GLY A 321 31.87 37.40 -36.61
C GLY A 321 30.76 38.43 -36.90
N GLN A 322 29.89 38.19 -37.87
CA GLN A 322 28.81 39.11 -38.28
C GLN A 322 27.40 38.58 -37.92
N VAL A 323 27.28 37.46 -37.23
CA VAL A 323 25.98 36.85 -36.88
C VAL A 323 25.08 37.81 -36.10
N LEU A 324 25.63 38.63 -35.23
CA LEU A 324 24.90 39.60 -34.41
C LEU A 324 24.88 41.04 -35.01
N ALA A 325 25.49 41.25 -36.18
CA ALA A 325 25.57 42.59 -36.79
C ALA A 325 24.19 43.05 -37.34
N ASN A 326 23.32 42.13 -37.73
CA ASN A 326 21.97 42.41 -38.25
C ASN A 326 20.92 41.62 -37.49
N PRO A 327 20.56 42.03 -36.28
CA PRO A 327 19.53 41.33 -35.49
C PRO A 327 18.14 41.51 -36.14
N VAL A 328 17.39 40.44 -36.20
CA VAL A 328 16.02 40.40 -36.69
C VAL A 328 15.09 39.94 -35.57
N ALA A 329 14.04 40.71 -35.31
CA ALA A 329 12.95 40.33 -34.45
C ALA A 329 11.75 39.88 -35.31
N ALA A 330 11.18 38.72 -35.02
CA ALA A 330 9.99 38.22 -35.69
C ALA A 330 8.91 37.83 -34.66
N LEU A 331 7.67 38.19 -34.97
CA LEU A 331 6.49 37.73 -34.27
C LEU A 331 5.62 36.95 -35.25
N GLY A 332 5.13 35.78 -34.81
CA GLY A 332 4.30 34.91 -35.64
C GLY A 332 3.13 34.33 -34.86
N SER A 333 2.10 33.96 -35.58
CA SER A 333 1.00 33.16 -35.07
C SER A 333 0.71 32.03 -36.04
N GLY A 334 0.49 30.83 -35.52
CA GLY A 334 0.11 29.63 -36.25
C GLY A 334 -1.23 29.10 -35.79
N LEU A 335 -2.07 28.67 -36.72
CA LEU A 335 -3.34 28.00 -36.45
C LEU A 335 -3.28 26.58 -37.03
N ALA A 336 -3.32 25.56 -36.20
CA ALA A 336 -3.45 24.18 -36.65
C ALA A 336 -4.92 23.73 -36.55
N LEU A 337 -5.35 22.88 -37.48
CA LEU A 337 -6.71 22.39 -37.60
C LEU A 337 -6.75 20.85 -37.57
N PRO A 338 -6.59 20.22 -36.35
CA PRO A 338 -6.44 18.77 -36.20
C PRO A 338 -7.72 17.99 -36.52
N PHE A 339 -8.88 18.61 -36.51
CA PHE A 339 -10.18 17.97 -36.73
C PHE A 339 -10.32 17.34 -38.14
N LEU A 340 -9.41 17.63 -39.05
CA LEU A 340 -9.39 17.01 -40.38
C LEU A 340 -9.10 15.49 -40.29
N ASN A 341 -8.49 15.01 -39.23
CA ASN A 341 -8.23 13.60 -38.94
C ASN A 341 -9.41 12.93 -38.23
N TRP A 342 -10.64 13.11 -38.77
CA TRP A 342 -11.87 12.69 -38.11
C TRP A 342 -11.92 11.22 -37.68
N ARG A 343 -11.31 10.32 -38.46
CA ARG A 343 -11.27 8.88 -38.16
C ARG A 343 -10.41 8.61 -36.90
N GLU A 344 -9.26 9.24 -36.82
CA GLU A 344 -8.40 9.17 -35.65
C GLU A 344 -9.10 9.75 -34.43
N MET A 345 -9.78 10.88 -34.58
CA MET A 345 -10.56 11.51 -33.52
C MET A 345 -11.63 10.57 -32.94
N GLN A 346 -12.36 9.86 -33.81
CA GLN A 346 -13.35 8.88 -33.36
C GLN A 346 -12.73 7.75 -32.56
N LEU A 347 -11.67 7.12 -33.11
CA LEU A 347 -10.99 6.01 -32.45
C LEU A 347 -10.38 6.41 -31.10
N GLN A 348 -9.74 7.57 -31.02
CA GLN A 348 -9.19 8.10 -29.76
C GLN A 348 -10.31 8.42 -28.76
N GLY A 349 -11.44 8.95 -29.21
CA GLY A 349 -12.60 9.20 -28.37
C GLY A 349 -13.20 7.91 -27.80
N GLU A 350 -13.32 6.86 -28.61
CA GLU A 350 -13.76 5.53 -28.17
C GLU A 350 -12.76 4.89 -27.19
N LEU A 351 -11.46 5.01 -27.48
CA LEU A 351 -10.40 4.53 -26.58
C LEU A 351 -10.48 5.18 -25.20
N GLN A 352 -10.67 6.52 -25.13
CA GLN A 352 -10.79 7.21 -23.84
C GLN A 352 -12.06 6.82 -23.07
N ARG A 353 -13.17 6.55 -23.78
CA ARG A 353 -14.39 6.01 -23.14
C ARG A 353 -14.13 4.63 -22.54
N ALA A 354 -13.46 3.74 -23.29
CA ALA A 354 -13.09 2.41 -22.79
C ALA A 354 -12.13 2.48 -21.59
N ASN A 355 -11.16 3.42 -21.61
CA ASN A 355 -10.26 3.65 -20.49
C ASN A 355 -11.01 4.09 -19.22
N TYR A 356 -11.97 5.02 -19.37
CA TYR A 356 -12.81 5.46 -18.28
C TYR A 356 -13.70 4.33 -17.73
N GLU A 357 -14.32 3.56 -18.62
CA GLU A 357 -15.14 2.40 -18.24
C GLU A 357 -14.32 1.36 -17.47
N SER A 358 -13.12 1.05 -17.96
CA SER A 358 -12.18 0.15 -17.27
C SER A 358 -11.80 0.68 -15.89
N ALA A 359 -11.50 1.98 -15.77
CA ALA A 359 -11.18 2.60 -14.49
C ALA A 359 -12.38 2.60 -13.52
N ALA A 360 -13.60 2.81 -14.02
CA ALA A 360 -14.82 2.76 -13.23
C ALA A 360 -15.13 1.34 -12.73
N ILE A 361 -14.89 0.32 -13.54
CA ILE A 361 -15.00 -1.10 -13.14
C ILE A 361 -13.98 -1.42 -12.06
N SER A 362 -12.73 -1.03 -12.25
CA SER A 362 -11.63 -1.24 -11.28
C SER A 362 -11.92 -0.55 -9.93
N PHE A 363 -12.41 0.69 -9.97
CA PHE A 363 -12.83 1.40 -8.75
C PHE A 363 -13.93 0.66 -7.99
N ARG A 364 -14.97 0.18 -8.68
CA ARG A 364 -16.04 -0.60 -8.05
C ARG A 364 -15.53 -1.90 -7.46
N GLN A 365 -14.62 -2.59 -8.16
CA GLN A 365 -13.99 -3.82 -7.67
C GLN A 365 -13.21 -3.56 -6.37
N THR A 366 -12.40 -2.50 -6.34
CA THR A 366 -11.64 -2.10 -5.14
C THR A 366 -12.59 -1.78 -3.98
N LEU A 367 -13.69 -1.07 -4.26
CA LEU A 367 -14.69 -0.71 -3.24
C LEU A 367 -15.38 -1.96 -2.66
N TYR A 368 -15.82 -2.90 -3.50
CA TYR A 368 -16.49 -4.10 -3.02
C TYR A 368 -15.52 -5.04 -2.29
N ALA A 369 -14.25 -5.13 -2.73
CA ALA A 369 -13.22 -5.84 -1.99
C ALA A 369 -12.99 -5.23 -0.60
N ALA A 370 -12.94 -3.90 -0.51
CA ALA A 370 -12.79 -3.20 0.76
C ALA A 370 -13.96 -3.46 1.73
N VAL A 371 -15.19 -3.51 1.22
CA VAL A 371 -16.37 -3.87 2.03
C VAL A 371 -16.29 -5.31 2.51
N ALA A 372 -15.92 -6.24 1.62
CA ALA A 372 -15.76 -7.66 1.98
C ALA A 372 -14.67 -7.85 3.05
N GLU A 373 -13.52 -7.17 2.94
CA GLU A 373 -12.45 -7.21 3.94
C GLU A 373 -12.94 -6.82 5.35
N VAL A 374 -13.78 -5.78 5.46
CA VAL A 374 -14.34 -5.38 6.76
C VAL A 374 -15.32 -6.42 7.29
N GLU A 375 -16.24 -6.92 6.45
CA GLU A 375 -17.21 -7.98 6.83
C GLU A 375 -16.49 -9.23 7.29
N ASP A 376 -15.48 -9.68 6.54
CA ASP A 376 -14.69 -10.87 6.89
C ASP A 376 -13.95 -10.66 8.23
N ALA A 377 -13.35 -9.51 8.46
CA ALA A 377 -12.64 -9.21 9.69
C ALA A 377 -13.59 -9.12 10.90
N LEU A 378 -14.79 -8.54 10.75
CA LEU A 378 -15.83 -8.50 11.78
C LEU A 378 -16.35 -9.90 12.10
N SER A 379 -16.61 -10.71 11.08
CA SER A 379 -17.03 -12.11 11.24
C SER A 379 -15.96 -12.95 11.94
N ALA A 380 -14.70 -12.84 11.49
CA ALA A 380 -13.57 -13.54 12.08
C ALA A 380 -13.36 -13.14 13.57
N ARG A 381 -13.55 -11.86 13.91
CA ARG A 381 -13.46 -11.40 15.30
C ARG A 381 -14.41 -12.18 16.23
N GLN A 382 -15.66 -12.35 15.83
CA GLN A 382 -16.64 -13.09 16.60
C GLN A 382 -16.33 -14.60 16.68
N ALA A 383 -15.94 -15.18 15.55
CA ALA A 383 -15.59 -16.58 15.48
C ALA A 383 -14.40 -16.92 16.37
N LEU A 384 -13.32 -16.12 16.27
CA LEU A 384 -12.09 -16.29 17.08
C LEU A 384 -12.34 -16.06 18.57
N ALA A 385 -13.23 -15.14 18.95
CA ALA A 385 -13.59 -14.93 20.37
C ALA A 385 -14.27 -16.16 20.95
N ARG A 386 -15.32 -16.68 20.28
CA ARG A 386 -16.02 -17.90 20.69
C ARG A 386 -15.12 -19.13 20.69
N GLN A 387 -14.26 -19.27 19.69
CA GLN A 387 -13.27 -20.35 19.63
C GLN A 387 -12.32 -20.29 20.83
N GLY A 388 -11.86 -19.07 21.19
CA GLY A 388 -10.99 -18.87 22.35
C GLY A 388 -11.59 -19.40 23.65
N GLU A 389 -12.88 -19.11 23.92
CA GLU A 389 -13.60 -19.60 25.12
C GLU A 389 -13.60 -21.14 25.17
N TRP A 390 -13.85 -21.82 24.05
CA TRP A 390 -13.82 -23.28 23.99
C TRP A 390 -12.40 -23.85 24.15
N LEU A 391 -11.38 -23.20 23.59
CA LEU A 391 -9.98 -23.62 23.72
C LEU A 391 -9.47 -23.47 25.14
N GLU A 392 -9.88 -22.41 25.87
CA GLU A 392 -9.59 -22.26 27.29
C GLU A 392 -10.19 -23.40 28.12
N GLY A 393 -11.47 -23.74 27.84
CA GLY A 393 -12.13 -24.89 28.48
C GLY A 393 -11.44 -26.22 28.15
N SER A 394 -11.03 -26.43 26.89
CA SER A 394 -10.30 -27.61 26.45
C SER A 394 -8.95 -27.76 27.14
N LEU A 395 -8.20 -26.68 27.23
CA LEU A 395 -6.90 -26.66 27.92
C LEU A 395 -7.06 -27.01 29.40
N ALA A 396 -8.04 -26.39 30.09
CA ALA A 396 -8.32 -26.68 31.50
C ALA A 396 -8.71 -28.15 31.73
N ALA A 397 -9.47 -28.77 30.79
CA ALA A 397 -9.78 -30.20 30.86
C ALA A 397 -8.54 -31.08 30.62
N ALA A 398 -7.72 -30.76 29.61
CA ALA A 398 -6.50 -31.50 29.30
C ALA A 398 -5.49 -31.49 30.44
N GLN A 399 -5.32 -30.34 31.13
CA GLN A 399 -4.47 -30.20 32.31
C GLN A 399 -4.94 -31.13 33.47
N ARG A 400 -6.25 -31.18 33.71
CA ARG A 400 -6.81 -32.07 34.75
C ARG A 400 -6.61 -33.53 34.38
N ILE A 401 -6.80 -33.90 33.12
CA ILE A 401 -6.64 -35.29 32.60
C ILE A 401 -5.17 -35.70 32.76
N GLU A 402 -4.21 -34.86 32.39
CA GLU A 402 -2.77 -35.16 32.56
C GLU A 402 -2.44 -35.41 34.03
N THR A 403 -2.87 -34.52 34.95
CA THR A 403 -2.65 -34.69 36.41
C THR A 403 -3.20 -36.02 36.91
N LEU A 404 -4.39 -36.41 36.46
CA LEU A 404 -5.01 -37.68 36.86
C LEU A 404 -4.25 -38.91 36.32
N TYR A 405 -3.80 -38.87 35.07
CA TYR A 405 -3.03 -39.94 34.48
C TYR A 405 -1.63 -40.06 35.07
N GLU A 406 -0.97 -38.94 35.39
CA GLU A 406 0.27 -38.94 36.12
C GLU A 406 0.13 -39.68 37.46
N ALA A 407 -0.88 -39.35 38.25
CA ALA A 407 -1.13 -40.02 39.56
C ALA A 407 -1.40 -41.50 39.38
N ARG A 408 -2.21 -41.90 38.38
CA ARG A 408 -2.52 -43.32 38.10
C ARG A 408 -1.28 -44.08 37.62
N TYR A 409 -0.45 -43.47 36.78
CA TYR A 409 0.79 -44.11 36.29
C TYR A 409 1.75 -44.36 37.48
N ARG A 410 1.96 -43.38 38.37
CA ARG A 410 2.75 -43.52 39.54
C ARG A 410 2.24 -44.60 40.53
N ALA A 411 0.93 -44.85 40.54
CA ALA A 411 0.28 -45.91 41.30
C ALA A 411 0.30 -47.28 40.55
N GLY A 412 0.90 -47.38 39.35
CA GLY A 412 0.91 -48.61 38.56
C GLY A 412 -0.44 -48.99 37.93
N ALA A 413 -1.41 -48.11 37.91
CA ALA A 413 -2.78 -48.37 37.42
C ALA A 413 -3.00 -48.15 35.93
N VAL A 414 -2.07 -47.52 35.22
CA VAL A 414 -2.11 -47.30 33.76
C VAL A 414 -0.74 -47.41 33.14
N ALA A 415 -0.65 -47.73 31.82
CA ALA A 415 0.61 -47.75 31.08
C ALA A 415 1.18 -46.36 30.89
N LEU A 416 2.53 -46.26 30.74
CA LEU A 416 3.24 -45.02 30.42
C LEU A 416 2.65 -44.33 29.23
N ARG A 417 2.32 -45.04 28.17
CA ARG A 417 1.76 -44.52 26.93
C ARG A 417 0.52 -43.62 27.18
N THR A 418 -0.39 -44.05 28.08
CA THR A 418 -1.59 -43.29 28.39
C THR A 418 -1.27 -41.92 29.02
N TRP A 419 -0.24 -41.87 29.86
CA TRP A 419 0.21 -40.59 30.45
C TRP A 419 0.94 -39.72 29.42
N LEU A 420 1.80 -40.28 28.57
CA LEU A 420 2.44 -39.55 27.47
C LEU A 420 1.43 -38.96 26.49
N ASP A 421 0.38 -39.70 26.14
CA ASP A 421 -0.70 -39.22 25.27
C ASP A 421 -1.51 -38.07 25.93
N ALA A 422 -1.70 -38.10 27.25
CA ALA A 422 -2.31 -37.00 27.98
C ALA A 422 -1.42 -35.74 28.03
N GLN A 423 -0.11 -35.89 28.19
CA GLN A 423 0.85 -34.78 28.07
C GLN A 423 0.80 -34.14 26.69
N GLU A 424 0.75 -34.95 25.63
CA GLU A 424 0.65 -34.45 24.25
C GLU A 424 -0.67 -33.71 24.02
N SER A 425 -1.78 -34.23 24.51
CA SER A 425 -3.09 -33.58 24.42
C SER A 425 -3.10 -32.21 25.10
N ARG A 426 -2.46 -32.07 26.29
CA ARG A 426 -2.32 -30.79 26.95
C ARG A 426 -1.46 -29.81 26.15
N ARG A 427 -0.31 -30.26 25.62
CA ARG A 427 0.58 -29.43 24.79
C ARG A 427 -0.17 -28.93 23.54
N SER A 428 -0.88 -29.82 22.86
CA SER A 428 -1.69 -29.44 21.68
C SER A 428 -2.76 -28.41 22.03
N ALA A 429 -3.41 -28.52 23.18
CA ALA A 429 -4.42 -27.55 23.64
C ALA A 429 -3.77 -26.19 23.97
N GLU A 430 -2.59 -26.15 24.59
CA GLU A 430 -1.83 -24.92 24.85
C GLU A 430 -1.44 -24.21 23.54
N VAL A 431 -0.97 -24.97 22.56
CA VAL A 431 -0.62 -24.47 21.21
C VAL A 431 -1.85 -23.85 20.55
N ALA A 432 -2.96 -24.58 20.52
CA ALA A 432 -4.19 -24.12 19.87
C ALA A 432 -4.72 -22.82 20.50
N LEU A 433 -4.63 -22.69 21.83
CA LEU A 433 -5.02 -21.46 22.52
C LEU A 433 -4.09 -20.29 22.17
N ALA A 434 -2.78 -20.49 22.18
CA ALA A 434 -1.80 -19.47 21.82
C ALA A 434 -1.95 -19.01 20.35
N GLU A 435 -2.22 -19.94 19.44
CA GLU A 435 -2.52 -19.64 18.03
C GLU A 435 -3.79 -18.81 17.87
N ASN A 436 -4.86 -19.16 18.60
CA ASN A 436 -6.08 -18.36 18.60
C ASN A 436 -5.83 -16.95 19.14
N GLN A 437 -5.06 -16.78 20.21
CA GLN A 437 -4.71 -15.47 20.75
C GLN A 437 -3.94 -14.62 19.71
N LEU A 438 -2.95 -15.20 19.02
CA LEU A 438 -2.23 -14.54 17.94
C LEU A 438 -3.16 -14.19 16.77
N ALA A 439 -4.06 -15.11 16.38
CA ALA A 439 -5.03 -14.88 15.32
C ALA A 439 -5.99 -13.72 15.65
N ARG A 440 -6.43 -13.59 16.91
CA ARG A 440 -7.25 -12.46 17.37
C ARG A 440 -6.52 -11.12 17.25
N LEU A 441 -5.23 -11.08 17.62
CA LEU A 441 -4.38 -9.88 17.49
C LEU A 441 -4.20 -9.51 16.01
N LYS A 442 -3.86 -10.47 15.16
CA LYS A 442 -3.72 -10.26 13.70
C LYS A 442 -5.04 -9.78 13.09
N ASN A 443 -6.17 -10.36 13.47
CA ASN A 443 -7.48 -9.93 12.98
C ASN A 443 -7.82 -8.49 13.41
N GLN A 444 -7.40 -8.06 14.61
CA GLN A 444 -7.56 -6.67 15.04
C GLN A 444 -6.80 -5.71 14.12
N VAL A 445 -5.56 -6.04 13.73
CA VAL A 445 -4.79 -5.26 12.76
C VAL A 445 -5.50 -5.22 11.41
N THR A 446 -5.91 -6.38 10.90
CA THR A 446 -6.63 -6.48 9.62
C THR A 446 -7.89 -5.60 9.63
N LEU A 447 -8.66 -5.64 10.71
CA LEU A 447 -9.87 -4.82 10.84
C LEU A 447 -9.55 -3.32 10.84
N VAL A 448 -8.53 -2.89 11.58
CA VAL A 448 -8.11 -1.48 11.59
C VAL A 448 -7.63 -1.03 10.21
N GLN A 449 -6.84 -1.84 9.51
CA GLN A 449 -6.39 -1.56 8.14
C GLN A 449 -7.57 -1.49 7.17
N ALA A 450 -8.50 -2.44 7.25
CA ALA A 450 -9.70 -2.47 6.41
C ALA A 450 -10.60 -1.25 6.64
N LEU A 451 -10.59 -0.68 7.85
CA LEU A 451 -11.30 0.57 8.20
C LEU A 451 -10.53 1.85 7.82
N GLY A 452 -9.34 1.73 7.23
CA GLY A 452 -8.52 2.87 6.81
C GLY A 452 -7.67 3.50 7.92
N GLY A 453 -7.34 2.73 8.96
CA GLY A 453 -6.53 3.19 10.10
C GLY A 453 -7.35 3.85 11.21
N ALA A 454 -8.67 3.80 11.11
CA ALA A 454 -9.61 4.30 12.10
C ALA A 454 -10.05 3.13 12.99
N GLY A 455 -9.40 2.94 14.12
CA GLY A 455 -9.74 1.91 15.09
C GLY A 455 -10.27 2.46 16.42
#